data_0edd4e120323e76892c24543b93ea337
#
_entry.id   0edd4e120323e76892c24543b93ea337
#
_cell.length_a   1.000
_cell.length_b   1.000
_cell.length_c   1.000
_cell.angle_alpha   90.00
_cell.angle_beta   90.00
_cell.angle_gamma   90.00
#
_symmetry.space_group_name_H-M   'P 1'
#
loop_
_entity.id
_entity.type
_entity.pdbx_description
1 polymer ?
#
loop_
_entity_poly.entity_id
_entity_poly.type
_entity_poly.pdbx_seq_one_letter_code
_entity_poly.pdbx_strand_id
1 'polypeptide(L)'
;MCAAPTLCSSFGGVCMKRKMPTIYDKRVWNAGLRHLSKRDSVLAKLIRRMGSIKVDWGGDSYESLISAIIYQQISGAAGDSIERKFKALYNNRMPSPKRFLATPEKKVRAAGISPQKYSYLVDLCTRIEDGRLELRKFNTMEDEDIVEELDEVRGIGRWTAEMFLMFSLGRVNVVPRDDLGIKKAIKRAYKLRDYPSGSKFSELAEKWKPYGTIASLYLWRSMDAKTPR
;
A
#
# COMPACT_ATOMS: atom_id res chain seq x y z
N MET A 1 -13.43 1.11 -28.23
CA MET A 1 -13.15 2.56 -28.34
C MET A 1 -14.30 3.30 -27.68
N CYS A 2 -14.12 3.82 -26.47
CA CYS A 2 -14.99 4.81 -25.86
C CYS A 2 -14.07 5.75 -25.08
N ALA A 3 -13.83 6.90 -25.70
CA ALA A 3 -13.05 7.98 -25.14
C ALA A 3 -13.84 8.66 -24.03
N ALA A 4 -13.17 8.95 -22.91
CA ALA A 4 -13.69 9.82 -21.87
C ALA A 4 -13.74 11.28 -22.40
N PRO A 5 -14.76 12.07 -22.10
CA PRO A 5 -14.83 13.44 -22.54
C PRO A 5 -13.91 14.32 -21.69
N THR A 6 -12.88 14.85 -22.31
CA THR A 6 -12.06 15.94 -21.80
C THR A 6 -12.86 17.24 -21.97
N LEU A 7 -13.49 17.74 -20.92
CA LEU A 7 -14.01 19.11 -20.89
C LEU A 7 -12.96 20.03 -20.25
N CYS A 8 -12.12 20.59 -21.09
CA CYS A 8 -11.26 21.71 -20.74
C CYS A 8 -12.00 23.00 -21.14
N SER A 9 -12.61 23.70 -20.19
CA SER A 9 -13.07 25.08 -20.38
C SER A 9 -11.97 26.04 -19.90
N SER A 10 -11.44 26.78 -20.86
CA SER A 10 -10.48 27.87 -20.69
C SER A 10 -11.10 29.04 -19.92
N PHE A 11 -10.86 29.08 -18.64
CA PHE A 11 -10.83 30.31 -17.83
C PHE A 11 -9.72 30.12 -16.80
N GLY A 12 -8.87 31.15 -16.63
CA GLY A 12 -7.64 31.13 -15.83
C GLY A 12 -7.84 30.78 -14.35
N GLY A 13 -8.18 29.51 -14.08
CA GLY A 13 -8.28 28.91 -12.76
C GLY A 13 -7.20 27.84 -12.63
N VAL A 14 -6.42 27.90 -11.55
CA VAL A 14 -5.53 26.85 -11.11
C VAL A 14 -6.35 25.54 -11.12
N CYS A 15 -6.03 24.63 -12.03
CA CYS A 15 -6.65 23.30 -12.06
C CYS A 15 -6.28 22.59 -10.75
N MET A 16 -7.12 22.71 -9.73
CA MET A 16 -6.96 21.94 -8.51
C MET A 16 -7.14 20.47 -8.87
N LYS A 17 -6.02 19.74 -9.01
CA LYS A 17 -6.05 18.28 -9.23
C LYS A 17 -6.89 17.66 -8.11
N ARG A 18 -7.98 17.02 -8.50
CA ARG A 18 -8.94 16.43 -7.58
C ARG A 18 -8.24 15.34 -6.76
N LYS A 19 -8.34 15.44 -5.43
CA LYS A 19 -7.81 14.40 -4.55
C LYS A 19 -8.41 13.04 -4.92
N MET A 20 -7.59 12.02 -5.07
CA MET A 20 -8.02 10.67 -5.43
C MET A 20 -8.93 10.08 -4.34
N PRO A 21 -9.96 9.29 -4.73
CA PRO A 21 -10.81 8.59 -3.76
C PRO A 21 -9.99 7.60 -2.96
N THR A 22 -10.32 7.42 -1.69
CA THR A 22 -9.62 6.48 -0.81
C THR A 22 -10.58 5.49 -0.17
N ILE A 23 -10.07 4.30 0.20
CA ILE A 23 -10.82 3.28 0.94
C ILE A 23 -11.19 3.73 2.36
N TYR A 24 -10.63 4.82 2.84
CA TYR A 24 -10.96 5.42 4.15
C TYR A 24 -12.29 6.19 4.12
N ASP A 25 -12.77 6.61 2.94
CA ASP A 25 -14.12 7.15 2.81
C ASP A 25 -15.13 6.01 2.90
N LYS A 26 -15.97 6.04 3.95
CA LYS A 26 -17.01 5.03 4.19
C LYS A 26 -17.98 4.87 3.00
N ARG A 27 -18.22 5.93 2.22
CA ARG A 27 -19.06 5.87 1.02
C ARG A 27 -18.38 5.06 -0.08
N VAL A 28 -17.08 5.31 -0.30
CA VAL A 28 -16.26 4.57 -1.26
C VAL A 28 -16.17 3.09 -0.85
N TRP A 29 -15.89 2.83 0.43
CA TRP A 29 -15.86 1.48 0.98
C TRP A 29 -17.17 0.72 0.73
N ASN A 30 -18.30 1.30 1.12
CA ASN A 30 -19.60 0.67 0.95
C ASN A 30 -20.00 0.48 -0.53
N ALA A 31 -19.61 1.41 -1.40
CA ALA A 31 -19.80 1.26 -2.84
C ALA A 31 -18.99 0.06 -3.37
N GLY A 32 -17.74 -0.09 -2.91
CA GLY A 32 -16.89 -1.23 -3.25
C GLY A 32 -17.49 -2.57 -2.80
N LEU A 33 -17.97 -2.66 -1.57
CA LEU A 33 -18.63 -3.89 -1.08
C LEU A 33 -19.84 -4.29 -1.94
N ARG A 34 -20.70 -3.33 -2.29
CA ARG A 34 -21.85 -3.59 -3.17
C ARG A 34 -21.41 -4.03 -4.56
N HIS A 35 -20.41 -3.34 -5.14
CA HIS A 35 -19.87 -3.67 -6.46
C HIS A 35 -19.31 -5.08 -6.51
N LEU A 36 -18.38 -5.39 -5.59
CA LEU A 36 -17.73 -6.70 -5.52
C LEU A 36 -18.71 -7.82 -5.27
N SER A 37 -19.71 -7.61 -4.40
CA SER A 37 -20.76 -8.62 -4.13
C SER A 37 -21.65 -8.89 -5.35
N LYS A 38 -21.85 -7.90 -6.22
CA LYS A 38 -22.62 -8.05 -7.46
C LYS A 38 -21.82 -8.71 -8.58
N ARG A 39 -20.52 -8.42 -8.66
CA ARG A 39 -19.66 -8.82 -9.79
C ARG A 39 -18.96 -10.16 -9.57
N ASP A 40 -18.80 -10.59 -8.31
CA ASP A 40 -18.05 -11.78 -7.97
C ASP A 40 -18.72 -12.56 -6.82
N SER A 41 -19.28 -13.72 -7.15
CA SER A 41 -19.99 -14.57 -6.19
C SER A 41 -19.09 -15.13 -5.08
N VAL A 42 -17.78 -15.28 -5.33
CA VAL A 42 -16.81 -15.74 -4.34
C VAL A 42 -16.56 -14.64 -3.32
N LEU A 43 -16.28 -13.42 -3.79
CA LEU A 43 -16.12 -12.26 -2.90
C LEU A 43 -17.42 -11.95 -2.16
N ALA A 44 -18.58 -12.08 -2.78
CA ALA A 44 -19.87 -11.92 -2.10
C ALA A 44 -20.02 -12.85 -0.88
N LYS A 45 -19.57 -14.10 -1.00
CA LYS A 45 -19.57 -15.07 0.11
C LYS A 45 -18.56 -14.68 1.20
N LEU A 46 -17.37 -14.24 0.81
CA LEU A 46 -16.34 -13.78 1.77
C LEU A 46 -16.82 -12.55 2.54
N ILE A 47 -17.33 -11.54 1.84
CA ILE A 47 -17.87 -10.31 2.44
C ILE A 47 -18.99 -10.62 3.46
N ARG A 48 -19.96 -11.45 3.09
CA ARG A 48 -21.02 -11.87 4.00
C ARG A 48 -20.50 -12.60 5.23
N ARG A 49 -19.55 -13.53 5.06
CA ARG A 49 -19.01 -14.33 6.16
C ARG A 49 -18.20 -13.51 7.15
N MET A 50 -17.42 -12.55 6.66
CA MET A 50 -16.49 -11.79 7.49
C MET A 50 -17.05 -10.47 8.01
N GLY A 51 -18.15 -9.99 7.43
CA GLY A 51 -18.74 -8.72 7.79
C GLY A 51 -17.82 -7.53 7.50
N SER A 52 -17.87 -6.51 8.34
CA SER A 52 -17.03 -5.33 8.20
C SER A 52 -15.58 -5.62 8.61
N ILE A 53 -14.64 -5.29 7.76
CA ILE A 53 -13.22 -5.28 8.07
C ILE A 53 -12.87 -3.87 8.56
N LYS A 54 -12.25 -3.79 9.74
CA LYS A 54 -11.63 -2.54 10.19
C LYS A 54 -10.31 -2.38 9.44
N VAL A 55 -10.13 -1.23 8.83
CA VAL A 55 -8.89 -0.81 8.18
C VAL A 55 -8.40 0.39 8.98
N ASP A 56 -7.56 0.13 9.97
CA ASP A 56 -6.99 1.16 10.86
C ASP A 56 -5.65 1.60 10.26
N TRP A 57 -5.72 2.18 9.05
CA TRP A 57 -4.52 2.55 8.32
C TRP A 57 -4.70 3.96 7.74
N GLY A 58 -3.63 4.52 7.30
CA GLY A 58 -3.50 5.92 6.99
C GLY A 58 -2.49 6.52 7.96
N GLY A 59 -1.74 7.49 7.49
CA GLY A 59 -0.70 8.10 8.28
C GLY A 59 0.15 9.01 7.40
N ASP A 60 1.19 9.52 7.99
CA ASP A 60 2.18 10.27 7.23
C ASP A 60 2.89 9.34 6.22
N SER A 61 2.95 9.76 4.96
CA SER A 61 3.54 8.99 3.87
C SER A 61 5.01 8.67 4.12
N TYR A 62 5.76 9.62 4.69
CA TYR A 62 7.17 9.43 5.00
C TYR A 62 7.35 8.40 6.12
N GLU A 63 6.59 8.51 7.22
CA GLU A 63 6.64 7.54 8.32
C GLU A 63 6.29 6.13 7.83
N SER A 64 5.31 6.01 6.95
CA SER A 64 4.90 4.72 6.38
C SER A 64 6.01 4.07 5.55
N LEU A 65 6.77 4.84 4.77
CA LEU A 65 7.91 4.33 4.00
C LEU A 65 9.08 3.91 4.89
N ILE A 66 9.40 4.69 5.93
CA ILE A 66 10.41 4.31 6.94
C ILE A 66 10.00 2.98 7.59
N SER A 67 8.77 2.87 8.06
CA SER A 67 8.25 1.65 8.69
C SER A 67 8.31 0.47 7.70
N ALA A 68 7.88 0.67 6.43
CA ALA A 68 7.95 -0.38 5.42
C ALA A 68 9.37 -0.95 5.27
N ILE A 69 10.41 -0.09 5.24
CA ILE A 69 11.81 -0.52 5.17
C ILE A 69 12.21 -1.27 6.46
N ILE A 70 11.82 -0.77 7.63
CA ILE A 70 12.17 -1.40 8.92
C ILE A 70 11.59 -2.82 9.01
N TYR A 71 10.35 -3.02 8.55
CA TYR A 71 9.65 -4.30 8.68
C TYR A 71 10.00 -5.33 7.60
N GLN A 72 10.78 -4.99 6.57
CA GLN A 72 11.18 -5.94 5.53
C GLN A 72 11.84 -7.19 6.13
N GLN A 73 11.41 -8.38 5.69
CA GLN A 73 12.00 -9.69 5.99
C GLN A 73 12.15 -10.03 7.48
N ILE A 74 11.33 -9.45 8.35
CA ILE A 74 11.31 -9.76 9.78
C ILE A 74 9.86 -9.95 10.26
N SER A 75 9.70 -10.56 11.44
CA SER A 75 8.37 -10.66 12.06
C SER A 75 7.87 -9.29 12.55
N GLY A 76 6.53 -9.12 12.62
CA GLY A 76 5.93 -7.90 13.15
C GLY A 76 6.49 -7.51 14.52
N ALA A 77 6.56 -8.45 15.47
CA ALA A 77 7.10 -8.19 16.81
C ALA A 77 8.56 -7.69 16.82
N ALA A 78 9.40 -8.22 15.90
CA ALA A 78 10.76 -7.73 15.72
C ALA A 78 10.77 -6.32 15.13
N GLY A 79 9.91 -6.06 14.12
CA GLY A 79 9.72 -4.73 13.54
C GLY A 79 9.30 -3.70 14.59
N ASP A 80 8.27 -4.02 15.39
CA ASP A 80 7.78 -3.15 16.48
C ASP A 80 8.90 -2.79 17.48
N SER A 81 9.73 -3.77 17.82
CA SER A 81 10.85 -3.56 18.75
C SER A 81 11.90 -2.62 18.13
N ILE A 82 12.27 -2.83 16.87
CA ILE A 82 13.26 -1.99 16.16
C ILE A 82 12.71 -0.58 15.97
N GLU A 83 11.48 -0.43 15.47
CA GLU A 83 10.87 0.87 15.24
C GLU A 83 10.76 1.69 16.54
N ARG A 84 10.37 1.07 17.65
CA ARG A 84 10.33 1.73 18.95
C ARG A 84 11.72 2.23 19.39
N LYS A 85 12.77 1.40 19.24
CA LYS A 85 14.14 1.81 19.53
C LYS A 85 14.62 2.91 18.58
N PHE A 86 14.26 2.83 17.32
CA PHE A 86 14.57 3.86 16.34
C PHE A 86 13.92 5.19 16.69
N LYS A 87 12.61 5.20 17.00
CA LYS A 87 11.88 6.41 17.45
C LYS A 87 12.44 6.96 18.76
N ALA A 88 12.91 6.11 19.68
CA ALA A 88 13.52 6.55 20.94
C ALA A 88 14.77 7.42 20.75
N LEU A 89 15.52 7.25 19.65
CA LEU A 89 16.63 8.13 19.29
C LEU A 89 16.18 9.58 19.00
N TYR A 90 14.89 9.78 18.75
CA TYR A 90 14.30 11.03 18.25
C TYR A 90 13.10 11.47 19.11
N ASN A 91 13.18 11.28 20.43
CA ASN A 91 12.12 11.67 21.38
C ASN A 91 10.77 10.96 21.10
N ASN A 92 10.81 9.66 20.78
CA ASN A 92 9.67 8.80 20.46
C ASN A 92 8.84 9.26 19.23
N ARG A 93 9.47 9.96 18.28
CA ARG A 93 8.86 10.40 17.01
C ARG A 93 9.70 9.93 15.84
N MET A 94 9.12 9.85 14.66
CA MET A 94 9.91 9.70 13.46
C MET A 94 10.75 10.96 13.22
N PRO A 95 12.05 10.80 12.87
CA PRO A 95 12.88 11.95 12.54
C PRO A 95 12.46 12.55 11.20
N SER A 96 12.64 13.85 11.01
CA SER A 96 12.63 14.38 9.64
C SER A 96 13.79 13.79 8.82
N PRO A 97 13.69 13.76 7.47
CA PRO A 97 14.77 13.29 6.62
C PRO A 97 16.12 13.95 6.95
N LYS A 98 16.13 15.27 7.09
CA LYS A 98 17.32 16.05 7.46
C LYS A 98 17.91 15.61 8.80
N ARG A 99 17.08 15.39 9.81
CA ARG A 99 17.53 14.96 11.15
C ARG A 99 18.08 13.54 11.13
N PHE A 100 17.45 12.65 10.36
CA PHE A 100 17.96 11.29 10.17
C PHE A 100 19.34 11.31 9.52
N LEU A 101 19.53 12.04 8.42
CA LEU A 101 20.80 12.13 7.69
C LEU A 101 21.94 12.73 8.54
N ALA A 102 21.60 13.61 9.48
CA ALA A 102 22.59 14.17 10.43
C ALA A 102 22.93 13.20 11.59
N THR A 103 22.26 12.04 11.71
CA THR A 103 22.49 11.10 12.81
C THR A 103 23.60 10.10 12.43
N PRO A 104 24.64 9.91 13.28
CA PRO A 104 25.68 8.96 13.00
C PRO A 104 25.15 7.54 12.80
N GLU A 105 25.59 6.84 11.75
CA GLU A 105 25.20 5.47 11.41
C GLU A 105 25.23 4.53 12.60
N LYS A 106 26.32 4.58 13.40
CA LYS A 106 26.51 3.73 14.59
C LYS A 106 25.32 3.83 15.57
N LYS A 107 24.77 5.04 15.76
CA LYS A 107 23.58 5.23 16.64
C LYS A 107 22.33 4.62 16.04
N VAL A 108 22.08 4.83 14.74
CA VAL A 108 20.93 4.26 14.05
C VAL A 108 20.98 2.73 14.08
N ARG A 109 22.15 2.16 13.77
CA ARG A 109 22.32 0.70 13.77
C ARG A 109 22.19 0.07 15.15
N ALA A 110 22.52 0.78 16.22
CA ALA A 110 22.32 0.32 17.58
C ALA A 110 20.82 0.12 17.94
N ALA A 111 19.91 0.75 17.21
CA ALA A 111 18.47 0.49 17.32
C ALA A 111 18.03 -0.86 16.71
N GLY A 112 18.92 -1.57 16.01
CA GLY A 112 18.63 -2.85 15.34
C GLY A 112 18.45 -2.72 13.83
N ILE A 113 18.76 -1.57 13.24
CA ILE A 113 18.74 -1.35 11.80
C ILE A 113 19.94 -2.04 11.15
N SER A 114 19.72 -2.97 10.22
CA SER A 114 20.80 -3.62 9.48
C SER A 114 21.54 -2.62 8.56
N PRO A 115 22.81 -2.90 8.17
CA PRO A 115 23.54 -2.05 7.23
C PRO A 115 22.75 -1.78 5.94
N GLN A 116 22.13 -2.83 5.43
CA GLN A 116 21.31 -2.75 4.21
C GLN A 116 20.10 -1.82 4.39
N LYS A 117 19.32 -1.99 5.45
CA LYS A 117 18.17 -1.11 5.75
C LYS A 117 18.62 0.33 6.01
N TYR A 118 19.78 0.51 6.68
CA TYR A 118 20.35 1.84 6.86
C TYR A 118 20.62 2.52 5.51
N SER A 119 21.24 1.81 4.56
CA SER A 119 21.47 2.37 3.22
C SER A 119 20.18 2.72 2.47
N TYR A 120 19.11 1.96 2.66
CA TYR A 120 17.79 2.25 2.08
C TYR A 120 17.16 3.51 2.70
N LEU A 121 17.23 3.64 4.02
CA LEU A 121 16.76 4.83 4.72
C LEU A 121 17.55 6.08 4.32
N VAL A 122 18.86 5.96 4.10
CA VAL A 122 19.71 7.07 3.61
C VAL A 122 19.26 7.48 2.21
N ASP A 123 19.06 6.54 1.29
CA ASP A 123 18.62 6.86 -0.08
C ASP A 123 17.25 7.53 -0.09
N LEU A 124 16.27 6.97 0.65
CA LEU A 124 14.93 7.56 0.80
C LEU A 124 15.01 9.01 1.32
N CYS A 125 15.72 9.22 2.42
CA CYS A 125 15.82 10.54 3.03
C CYS A 125 16.56 11.55 2.14
N THR A 126 17.60 11.10 1.44
CA THR A 126 18.37 11.97 0.51
C THR A 126 17.48 12.39 -0.66
N ARG A 127 16.73 11.47 -1.27
CA ARG A 127 15.80 11.80 -2.38
C ARG A 127 14.70 12.77 -1.96
N ILE A 128 14.25 12.71 -0.72
CA ILE A 128 13.25 13.66 -0.19
C ILE A 128 13.89 15.04 0.04
N GLU A 129 15.08 15.10 0.63
CA GLU A 129 15.75 16.37 0.95
C GLU A 129 16.22 17.13 -0.32
N ASP A 130 16.64 16.40 -1.35
CA ASP A 130 17.09 17.02 -2.62
C ASP A 130 15.93 17.23 -3.63
N GLY A 131 14.71 16.88 -3.26
CA GLY A 131 13.52 17.12 -4.06
C GLY A 131 13.27 16.14 -5.20
N ARG A 132 14.08 15.06 -5.32
CA ARG A 132 13.83 13.99 -6.31
C ARG A 132 12.61 13.15 -5.97
N LEU A 133 12.18 13.12 -4.70
CA LEU A 133 10.98 12.43 -4.24
C LEU A 133 10.08 13.39 -3.47
N GLU A 134 8.95 13.78 -4.08
CA GLU A 134 8.03 14.73 -3.49
C GLU A 134 6.72 14.05 -3.04
N LEU A 135 6.72 13.46 -1.85
CA LEU A 135 5.59 12.69 -1.30
C LEU A 135 4.25 13.45 -1.30
N ARG A 136 4.29 14.79 -1.25
CA ARG A 136 3.07 15.63 -1.30
C ARG A 136 2.31 15.50 -2.62
N LYS A 137 3.00 15.22 -3.72
CA LYS A 137 2.41 15.06 -5.05
C LYS A 137 1.61 13.76 -5.16
N PHE A 138 1.93 12.76 -4.36
CA PHE A 138 1.31 11.44 -4.43
C PHE A 138 -0.22 11.46 -4.28
N ASN A 139 -0.77 12.43 -3.56
CA ASN A 139 -2.23 12.55 -3.43
C ASN A 139 -2.99 12.81 -4.74
N THR A 140 -2.28 13.24 -5.79
CA THR A 140 -2.85 13.64 -7.09
C THR A 140 -2.24 12.90 -8.28
N MET A 141 -1.25 12.03 -8.04
CA MET A 141 -0.60 11.21 -9.06
C MET A 141 -1.39 9.93 -9.31
N GLU A 142 -1.23 9.36 -10.49
CA GLU A 142 -1.73 8.01 -10.80
C GLU A 142 -0.92 6.95 -10.05
N ASP A 143 -1.55 5.80 -9.81
CA ASP A 143 -0.95 4.74 -8.98
C ASP A 143 0.35 4.20 -9.58
N GLU A 144 0.42 4.05 -10.91
CA GLU A 144 1.60 3.53 -11.59
C GLU A 144 2.77 4.52 -11.54
N ASP A 145 2.50 5.82 -11.71
CA ASP A 145 3.53 6.87 -11.60
C ASP A 145 4.17 6.87 -10.20
N ILE A 146 3.36 6.62 -9.16
CA ILE A 146 3.86 6.51 -7.77
C ILE A 146 4.71 5.26 -7.60
N VAL A 147 4.29 4.14 -8.22
CA VAL A 147 5.07 2.89 -8.18
C VAL A 147 6.43 3.10 -8.85
N GLU A 148 6.47 3.75 -10.00
CA GLU A 148 7.71 4.05 -10.71
C GLU A 148 8.64 4.97 -9.89
N GLU A 149 8.10 6.05 -9.30
CA GLU A 149 8.90 6.93 -8.44
C GLU A 149 9.44 6.22 -7.18
N LEU A 150 8.66 5.33 -6.59
CA LEU A 150 9.08 4.58 -5.39
C LEU A 150 10.06 3.46 -5.71
N ASP A 151 9.97 2.82 -6.88
CA ASP A 151 10.90 1.76 -7.32
C ASP A 151 12.32 2.30 -7.55
N GLU A 152 12.47 3.59 -7.82
CA GLU A 152 13.75 4.30 -7.86
C GLU A 152 14.45 4.37 -6.50
N VAL A 153 13.73 4.19 -5.38
CA VAL A 153 14.30 4.22 -4.03
C VAL A 153 14.90 2.85 -3.71
N ARG A 154 16.17 2.83 -3.33
CA ARG A 154 16.85 1.57 -2.98
C ARG A 154 16.08 0.79 -1.91
N GLY A 155 15.77 -0.46 -2.23
CA GLY A 155 15.07 -1.36 -1.32
C GLY A 155 13.56 -1.21 -1.28
N ILE A 156 12.99 -0.31 -2.07
CA ILE A 156 11.56 -0.23 -2.30
C ILE A 156 11.28 -0.76 -3.71
N GLY A 157 10.78 -1.98 -3.81
CA GLY A 157 10.33 -2.52 -5.08
C GLY A 157 8.83 -2.40 -5.25
N ARG A 158 8.31 -2.78 -6.43
CA ARG A 158 6.88 -2.71 -6.79
C ARG A 158 5.95 -3.21 -5.69
N TRP A 159 6.22 -4.37 -5.09
CA TRP A 159 5.37 -4.90 -4.02
C TRP A 159 5.30 -3.95 -2.81
N THR A 160 6.42 -3.36 -2.39
CA THR A 160 6.45 -2.38 -1.28
C THR A 160 5.69 -1.11 -1.65
N ALA A 161 5.83 -0.64 -2.89
CA ALA A 161 5.08 0.51 -3.40
C ALA A 161 3.57 0.23 -3.46
N GLU A 162 3.14 -0.97 -3.89
CA GLU A 162 1.73 -1.39 -3.85
C GLU A 162 1.18 -1.44 -2.42
N MET A 163 1.96 -1.93 -1.45
CA MET A 163 1.59 -1.88 -0.03
C MET A 163 1.44 -0.44 0.46
N PHE A 164 2.33 0.45 0.07
CA PHE A 164 2.23 1.87 0.40
C PHE A 164 0.97 2.52 -0.21
N LEU A 165 0.65 2.24 -1.48
CA LEU A 165 -0.58 2.69 -2.12
C LEU A 165 -1.83 2.25 -1.37
N MET A 166 -1.87 0.97 -0.96
CA MET A 166 -3.02 0.40 -0.25
C MET A 166 -3.16 0.95 1.16
N PHE A 167 -2.06 0.99 1.91
CA PHE A 167 -2.08 1.12 3.37
C PHE A 167 -1.72 2.50 3.89
N SER A 168 -1.00 3.29 3.10
CA SER A 168 -0.70 4.69 3.43
C SER A 168 -1.64 5.65 2.70
N LEU A 169 -1.74 5.52 1.37
CA LEU A 169 -2.58 6.42 0.56
C LEU A 169 -4.05 5.98 0.48
N GLY A 170 -4.35 4.74 0.82
CA GLY A 170 -5.71 4.18 0.76
C GLY A 170 -6.27 4.09 -0.66
N ARG A 171 -5.40 3.87 -1.65
CA ARG A 171 -5.81 3.74 -3.06
C ARG A 171 -6.81 2.62 -3.25
N VAL A 172 -7.82 2.85 -4.08
CA VAL A 172 -9.00 2.01 -4.16
C VAL A 172 -8.80 0.77 -5.02
N ASN A 173 -7.91 0.85 -6.03
CA ASN A 173 -7.82 -0.16 -7.08
C ASN A 173 -6.43 -0.81 -7.21
N VAL A 174 -5.82 -1.19 -6.10
CA VAL A 174 -4.54 -1.90 -6.09
C VAL A 174 -4.77 -3.40 -5.88
N VAL A 175 -4.19 -4.22 -6.75
CA VAL A 175 -4.19 -5.69 -6.62
C VAL A 175 -2.75 -6.17 -6.76
N PRO A 176 -2.06 -6.51 -5.66
CA PRO A 176 -0.65 -6.85 -5.69
C PRO A 176 -0.45 -8.22 -6.34
N ARG A 177 -0.06 -8.21 -7.63
CA ARG A 177 0.04 -9.41 -8.46
C ARG A 177 1.09 -10.39 -7.95
N ASP A 178 2.18 -9.88 -7.41
CA ASP A 178 3.31 -10.70 -6.97
C ASP A 178 3.24 -11.10 -5.50
N ASP A 179 2.19 -10.66 -4.80
CA ASP A 179 1.96 -11.07 -3.41
C ASP A 179 1.54 -12.54 -3.32
N LEU A 180 2.37 -13.33 -2.61
CA LEU A 180 2.12 -14.76 -2.42
C LEU A 180 0.86 -15.02 -1.59
N GLY A 181 0.54 -14.14 -0.63
CA GLY A 181 -0.66 -14.24 0.18
C GLY A 181 -1.92 -14.10 -0.66
N ILE A 182 -1.95 -13.12 -1.57
CA ILE A 182 -3.04 -12.94 -2.54
C ILE A 182 -3.14 -14.16 -3.47
N LYS A 183 -2.03 -14.65 -4.03
CA LYS A 183 -2.04 -15.85 -4.89
C LYS A 183 -2.61 -17.06 -4.15
N LYS A 184 -2.20 -17.27 -2.88
CA LYS A 184 -2.73 -18.34 -2.01
C LYS A 184 -4.23 -18.16 -1.73
N ALA A 185 -4.64 -16.93 -1.40
CA ALA A 185 -6.02 -16.61 -1.11
C ALA A 185 -6.94 -16.84 -2.32
N ILE A 186 -6.51 -16.41 -3.50
CA ILE A 186 -7.22 -16.69 -4.77
C ILE A 186 -7.34 -18.20 -5.00
N LYS A 187 -6.22 -18.93 -4.94
CA LYS A 187 -6.23 -20.40 -5.11
C LYS A 187 -7.29 -21.05 -4.21
N ARG A 188 -7.29 -20.70 -2.92
CA ARG A 188 -8.23 -21.26 -1.93
C ARG A 188 -9.67 -20.85 -2.19
N ALA A 189 -9.91 -19.54 -2.38
CA ALA A 189 -11.26 -18.99 -2.50
C ALA A 189 -11.97 -19.43 -3.77
N TYR A 190 -11.24 -19.50 -4.89
CA TYR A 190 -11.76 -19.90 -6.21
C TYR A 190 -11.58 -21.38 -6.49
N LYS A 191 -11.08 -22.17 -5.52
CA LYS A 191 -10.85 -23.62 -5.62
C LYS A 191 -10.01 -24.01 -6.85
N LEU A 192 -8.97 -23.24 -7.14
CA LEU A 192 -8.05 -23.51 -8.24
C LEU A 192 -7.12 -24.68 -7.86
N ARG A 193 -6.74 -25.51 -8.84
CA ARG A 193 -5.75 -26.58 -8.66
C ARG A 193 -4.38 -26.00 -8.30
N ASP A 194 -3.98 -24.93 -8.97
CA ASP A 194 -2.68 -24.28 -8.83
C ASP A 194 -2.85 -22.78 -8.54
N TYR A 195 -1.75 -22.07 -8.32
CA TYR A 195 -1.79 -20.61 -8.25
C TYR A 195 -2.35 -20.03 -9.55
N PRO A 196 -3.06 -18.90 -9.46
CA PRO A 196 -3.64 -18.30 -10.67
C PRO A 196 -2.53 -17.97 -11.66
N SER A 197 -2.70 -18.41 -12.94
CA SER A 197 -1.86 -17.95 -14.03
C SER A 197 -1.99 -16.45 -14.22
N GLY A 198 -1.07 -15.82 -14.96
CA GLY A 198 -1.13 -14.38 -15.24
C GLY A 198 -2.45 -13.96 -15.89
N SER A 199 -2.97 -14.75 -16.84
CA SER A 199 -4.26 -14.50 -17.49
C SER A 199 -5.44 -14.64 -16.53
N LYS A 200 -5.45 -15.70 -15.69
CA LYS A 200 -6.51 -15.90 -14.70
C LYS A 200 -6.50 -14.84 -13.61
N PHE A 201 -5.31 -14.41 -13.18
CA PHE A 201 -5.18 -13.31 -12.23
C PHE A 201 -5.75 -12.02 -12.83
N SER A 202 -5.40 -11.68 -14.08
CA SER A 202 -5.90 -10.49 -14.77
C SER A 202 -7.42 -10.53 -14.96
N GLU A 203 -8.00 -11.69 -15.32
CA GLU A 203 -9.45 -11.88 -15.43
C GLU A 203 -10.17 -11.55 -14.12
N LEU A 204 -9.61 -12.03 -12.99
CA LEU A 204 -10.20 -11.78 -11.67
C LEU A 204 -10.05 -10.31 -11.27
N ALA A 205 -8.84 -9.76 -11.42
CA ALA A 205 -8.57 -8.36 -11.09
C ALA A 205 -9.47 -7.39 -11.88
N GLU A 206 -9.77 -7.72 -13.15
CA GLU A 206 -10.69 -6.92 -13.97
C GLU A 206 -12.13 -6.91 -13.43
N LYS A 207 -12.59 -8.04 -12.88
CA LYS A 207 -13.92 -8.10 -12.22
C LYS A 207 -14.01 -7.22 -10.99
N TRP A 208 -12.87 -7.01 -10.30
CA TRP A 208 -12.83 -6.24 -9.05
C TRP A 208 -12.70 -4.74 -9.26
N LYS A 209 -12.28 -4.29 -10.46
CA LYS A 209 -12.17 -2.86 -10.77
C LYS A 209 -13.51 -2.14 -10.56
N PRO A 210 -13.48 -0.92 -10.00
CA PRO A 210 -12.32 -0.15 -9.54
C PRO A 210 -12.00 -0.35 -8.04
N TYR A 211 -12.35 -1.50 -7.44
CA TYR A 211 -12.24 -1.75 -5.99
C TYR A 211 -11.27 -2.89 -5.65
N GLY A 212 -10.18 -3.00 -6.42
CA GLY A 212 -9.18 -4.06 -6.29
C GLY A 212 -8.57 -4.16 -4.88
N THR A 213 -8.33 -3.03 -4.23
CA THR A 213 -7.81 -2.98 -2.84
C THR A 213 -8.76 -3.65 -1.86
N ILE A 214 -10.06 -3.35 -1.94
CA ILE A 214 -11.06 -3.97 -1.06
C ILE A 214 -11.14 -5.48 -1.29
N ALA A 215 -11.08 -5.92 -2.55
CA ALA A 215 -11.04 -7.33 -2.90
C ALA A 215 -9.81 -8.02 -2.29
N SER A 216 -8.63 -7.41 -2.41
CA SER A 216 -7.37 -7.91 -1.84
C SER A 216 -7.43 -8.04 -0.33
N LEU A 217 -8.00 -7.05 0.37
CA LEU A 217 -8.16 -7.07 1.83
C LEU A 217 -9.07 -8.23 2.29
N TYR A 218 -10.20 -8.47 1.62
CA TYR A 218 -11.07 -9.61 1.93
C TYR A 218 -10.43 -10.95 1.62
N LEU A 219 -9.65 -11.04 0.56
CA LEU A 219 -8.89 -12.23 0.21
C LEU A 219 -7.83 -12.54 1.27
N TRP A 220 -6.99 -11.58 1.67
CA TRP A 220 -6.02 -11.79 2.76
C TRP A 220 -6.70 -12.19 4.06
N ARG A 221 -7.73 -11.45 4.47
CA ARG A 221 -8.47 -11.76 5.68
C ARG A 221 -9.08 -13.17 5.69
N SER A 222 -9.42 -13.70 4.51
CA SER A 222 -9.93 -15.07 4.38
C SER A 222 -8.89 -16.15 4.75
N MET A 223 -7.60 -15.80 4.74
CA MET A 223 -6.52 -16.71 5.14
C MET A 223 -6.32 -16.77 6.65
N ASP A 224 -6.57 -15.66 7.35
CA ASP A 224 -6.42 -15.55 8.82
C ASP A 224 -7.60 -16.15 9.57
N ALA A 225 -8.77 -16.17 8.95
CA ALA A 225 -9.97 -16.70 9.57
C ALA A 225 -9.81 -18.22 9.80
N LYS A 226 -9.53 -18.64 11.04
CA LYS A 226 -9.80 -20.01 11.48
C LYS A 226 -11.24 -20.30 11.08
N THR A 227 -11.44 -21.29 10.20
CA THR A 227 -12.77 -21.72 9.74
C THR A 227 -13.59 -22.02 10.98
N PRO A 228 -14.73 -21.36 11.26
CA PRO A 228 -15.68 -21.92 12.20
C PRO A 228 -16.11 -23.28 11.61
N ARG A 229 -16.00 -24.34 12.40
CA ARG A 229 -16.53 -25.66 12.07
C ARG A 229 -18.02 -25.59 11.92
#